data_235bb50ca500284da2fa6bb9e3f9c79d
#
_entry.id   235bb50ca500284da2fa6bb9e3f9c79d
#
_cell.length_a   1.000
_cell.length_b   1.000
_cell.length_c   1.000
_cell.angle_alpha   90.00
_cell.angle_beta   90.00
_cell.angle_gamma   90.00
#
_symmetry.space_group_name_H-M   'P 1'
#
loop_
_entity.id
_entity.type
_entity.pdbx_description
1 polymer ?
#
loop_
_entity_poly.entity_id
_entity_poly.type
_entity_poly.pdbx_seq_one_letter_code
_entity_poly.pdbx_strand_id
1 'polypeptide(L)'
;IIGNTERLLYPMVRDQRGTDSWRRASWDEVVERVGAKLDSIAPEEFGLWMGHGDSATNNGTRSGGQLAKRFAHLHGSQWWHPAMICWGLGGFGLGITGVLEVNTKEDMSANADLIILWGANIASQPNTGRHLKAAKKRGARIITIDIRDSEATARADQHYRIAPGTDAALALAMMHIMVNDHLTDNDFIAQHTLGFEALRAHIQQFPPEWGAQQTGLTAKEIVRLAPD
;
A
#
# COMPACT_ATOMS: atom_id res chain seq x y z
N ILE A 1 -8.90 9.64 17.22
CA ILE A 1 -7.58 10.29 16.99
C ILE A 1 -7.68 11.80 17.27
N ILE A 2 -8.66 12.51 16.72
CA ILE A 2 -8.79 13.98 16.92
C ILE A 2 -9.00 14.33 18.41
N GLY A 3 -9.75 13.52 19.13
CA GLY A 3 -10.02 13.71 20.56
C GLY A 3 -9.02 13.04 21.51
N ASN A 4 -7.90 12.52 21.01
CA ASN A 4 -6.90 11.91 21.89
C ASN A 4 -6.22 12.98 22.75
N THR A 5 -6.18 12.77 24.07
CA THR A 5 -5.56 13.68 25.02
C THR A 5 -4.04 13.80 24.88
N GLU A 6 -3.41 12.79 24.28
CA GLU A 6 -1.96 12.78 23.98
C GLU A 6 -1.61 13.46 22.64
N ARG A 7 -2.61 14.01 21.94
CA ARG A 7 -2.37 14.72 20.69
C ARG A 7 -1.52 15.96 20.93
N LEU A 8 -0.47 16.14 20.13
CA LEU A 8 0.32 17.38 20.15
C LEU A 8 -0.54 18.55 19.65
N LEU A 9 -0.70 19.55 20.49
CA LEU A 9 -1.49 20.77 20.19
C LEU A 9 -0.59 21.96 19.84
N TYR A 10 0.69 21.84 20.10
CA TYR A 10 1.67 22.91 19.90
C TYR A 10 2.95 22.34 19.28
N PRO A 11 3.74 23.18 18.58
CA PRO A 11 5.05 22.76 18.10
C PRO A 11 5.94 22.32 19.26
N MET A 12 6.68 21.27 19.02
CA MET A 12 7.69 20.75 19.95
C MET A 12 9.05 20.79 19.28
N VAL A 13 10.04 21.26 19.99
CA VAL A 13 11.45 21.26 19.52
C VAL A 13 12.34 20.58 20.53
N ARG A 14 13.44 20.03 20.06
CA ARG A 14 14.55 19.59 20.88
C ARG A 14 15.82 20.27 20.40
N ASP A 15 16.65 20.70 21.34
CA ASP A 15 17.84 21.46 20.99
C ASP A 15 19.04 20.56 20.65
N GLN A 16 19.00 19.30 21.12
CA GLN A 16 20.03 18.31 20.81
C GLN A 16 19.41 17.08 20.13
N ARG A 17 19.90 16.75 18.94
CA ARG A 17 19.48 15.54 18.18
C ARG A 17 19.81 14.27 18.99
N GLY A 18 18.88 13.32 19.01
CA GLY A 18 19.03 12.04 19.67
C GLY A 18 18.64 12.03 21.17
N THR A 19 18.21 13.17 21.72
CA THR A 19 17.67 13.23 23.09
C THR A 19 16.14 13.15 23.08
N ASP A 20 15.56 12.74 24.21
CA ASP A 20 14.10 12.75 24.40
C ASP A 20 13.59 14.04 25.08
N SER A 21 14.47 15.04 25.26
CA SER A 21 14.09 16.30 25.88
C SER A 21 13.40 17.23 24.88
N TRP A 22 12.08 17.04 24.76
CA TRP A 22 11.23 17.91 23.95
C TRP A 22 10.67 19.04 24.79
N ARG A 23 10.70 20.25 24.26
CA ARG A 23 10.04 21.40 24.84
C ARG A 23 9.06 22.03 23.87
N ARG A 24 8.04 22.66 24.40
CA ARG A 24 7.11 23.47 23.60
C ARG A 24 7.84 24.70 23.03
N ALA A 25 7.53 25.00 21.77
CA ALA A 25 8.02 26.18 21.05
C ALA A 25 6.85 27.01 20.50
N SER A 26 7.12 28.25 20.12
CA SER A 26 6.18 29.03 19.32
C SER A 26 6.27 28.65 17.84
N TRP A 27 5.26 29.01 17.06
CA TRP A 27 5.31 28.86 15.61
C TRP A 27 6.41 29.73 15.00
N ASP A 28 6.64 30.94 15.52
CA ASP A 28 7.69 31.85 15.05
C ASP A 28 9.07 31.20 15.23
N GLU A 29 9.34 30.66 16.41
CA GLU A 29 10.59 29.93 16.67
C GLU A 29 10.79 28.76 15.68
N VAL A 30 9.75 27.97 15.42
CA VAL A 30 9.85 26.83 14.50
C VAL A 30 10.10 27.30 13.08
N VAL A 31 9.39 28.33 12.61
CA VAL A 31 9.57 28.89 11.27
C VAL A 31 10.97 29.45 11.09
N GLU A 32 11.47 30.20 12.09
CA GLU A 32 12.83 30.75 12.09
C GLU A 32 13.90 29.62 12.02
N ARG A 33 13.78 28.60 12.88
CA ARG A 33 14.72 27.46 12.89
C ARG A 33 14.71 26.66 11.57
N VAL A 34 13.53 26.43 11.01
CA VAL A 34 13.40 25.71 9.73
C VAL A 34 13.98 26.56 8.59
N GLY A 35 13.64 27.86 8.55
CA GLY A 35 14.16 28.80 7.55
C GLY A 35 15.67 28.89 7.58
N ALA A 36 16.25 29.13 8.77
CA ALA A 36 17.71 29.18 8.92
C ALA A 36 18.39 27.86 8.49
N LYS A 37 17.74 26.72 8.72
CA LYS A 37 18.29 25.43 8.26
C LYS A 37 18.21 25.31 6.73
N LEU A 38 17.11 25.69 6.10
CA LEU A 38 16.97 25.68 4.65
C LEU A 38 17.98 26.61 3.97
N ASP A 39 18.20 27.80 4.54
CA ASP A 39 19.20 28.75 4.04
C ASP A 39 20.66 28.26 4.17
N SER A 40 20.90 27.29 5.07
CA SER A 40 22.24 26.74 5.35
C SER A 40 22.61 25.52 4.51
N ILE A 41 21.72 25.02 3.69
CA ILE A 41 21.92 23.82 2.84
C ILE A 41 21.72 24.17 1.38
N ALA A 42 22.40 23.43 0.48
CA ALA A 42 22.13 23.59 -0.93
C ALA A 42 20.71 23.07 -1.28
N PRO A 43 19.97 23.77 -2.17
CA PRO A 43 18.60 23.37 -2.51
C PRO A 43 18.46 21.91 -2.97
N GLU A 44 19.44 21.39 -3.68
CA GLU A 44 19.51 20.01 -4.15
C GLU A 44 19.68 18.97 -3.03
N GLU A 45 20.11 19.40 -1.85
CA GLU A 45 20.22 18.54 -0.66
C GLU A 45 18.90 18.43 0.11
N PHE A 46 17.88 19.20 -0.29
CA PHE A 46 16.56 19.18 0.32
C PHE A 46 15.53 18.47 -0.56
N GLY A 47 14.91 17.46 -0.01
CA GLY A 47 13.79 16.75 -0.62
C GLY A 47 12.50 16.95 0.16
N LEU A 48 11.43 17.40 -0.51
CA LEU A 48 10.11 17.53 0.07
C LEU A 48 9.24 16.33 -0.32
N TRP A 49 8.90 15.52 0.67
CA TRP A 49 7.99 14.38 0.53
C TRP A 49 6.68 14.65 1.25
N MET A 50 5.57 14.67 0.51
CA MET A 50 4.26 14.96 1.05
C MET A 50 3.39 13.71 1.14
N GLY A 51 2.52 13.64 2.13
CA GLY A 51 1.49 12.60 2.24
C GLY A 51 0.41 12.76 1.17
N HIS A 52 -0.24 11.66 0.80
CA HIS A 52 -1.29 11.67 -0.22
C HIS A 52 -2.47 12.59 0.17
N GLY A 53 -2.89 12.57 1.43
CA GLY A 53 -3.97 13.42 1.93
C GLY A 53 -3.66 14.91 1.78
N ASP A 54 -2.45 15.31 2.12
CA ASP A 54 -2.01 16.70 2.02
C ASP A 54 -1.90 17.18 0.57
N SER A 55 -1.51 16.29 -0.34
CA SER A 55 -1.36 16.63 -1.75
C SER A 55 -2.67 16.69 -2.52
N ALA A 56 -3.65 15.85 -2.15
CA ALA A 56 -4.91 15.71 -2.89
C ALA A 56 -6.05 16.56 -2.35
N THR A 57 -6.14 16.73 -1.04
CA THR A 57 -7.36 17.21 -0.39
C THR A 57 -7.15 18.25 0.70
N ASN A 58 -6.00 18.93 0.71
CA ASN A 58 -5.74 19.87 1.78
C ASN A 58 -6.91 20.87 1.91
N ASN A 59 -7.69 20.69 2.96
CA ASN A 59 -8.91 21.45 3.27
C ASN A 59 -9.94 21.52 2.12
N GLY A 60 -10.02 20.49 1.27
CA GLY A 60 -10.97 20.41 0.17
C GLY A 60 -10.62 21.24 -1.06
N THR A 61 -9.48 21.91 -1.08
CA THR A 61 -9.14 22.89 -2.14
C THR A 61 -8.15 22.36 -3.18
N ARG A 62 -7.60 21.17 -3.02
CA ARG A 62 -6.47 20.64 -3.83
C ARG A 62 -5.22 21.55 -3.87
N SER A 63 -5.17 22.57 -3.02
CA SER A 63 -4.09 23.58 -3.05
C SER A 63 -2.82 23.11 -2.35
N GLY A 64 -2.91 22.16 -1.41
CA GLY A 64 -1.76 21.73 -0.62
C GLY A 64 -0.62 21.16 -1.45
N GLY A 65 -0.92 20.24 -2.38
CA GLY A 65 0.09 19.69 -3.29
C GLY A 65 0.68 20.74 -4.22
N GLN A 66 -0.11 21.68 -4.68
CA GLN A 66 0.36 22.77 -5.52
C GLN A 66 1.24 23.77 -4.74
N LEU A 67 0.91 24.02 -3.48
CA LEU A 67 1.69 24.91 -2.62
C LEU A 67 3.07 24.31 -2.34
N ALA A 68 3.13 23.03 -1.99
CA ALA A 68 4.39 22.33 -1.77
C ALA A 68 5.26 22.25 -3.04
N LYS A 69 4.63 21.97 -4.18
CA LYS A 69 5.31 21.99 -5.48
C LYS A 69 5.85 23.37 -5.81
N ARG A 70 5.06 24.43 -5.58
CA ARG A 70 5.49 25.82 -5.76
C ARG A 70 6.66 26.16 -4.85
N PHE A 71 6.59 25.78 -3.58
CA PHE A 71 7.69 25.98 -2.64
C PHE A 71 8.97 25.32 -3.15
N ALA A 72 8.92 24.04 -3.51
CA ALA A 72 10.08 23.31 -4.01
C ALA A 72 10.68 23.95 -5.26
N HIS A 73 9.84 24.39 -6.21
CA HIS A 73 10.30 25.05 -7.42
C HIS A 73 10.95 26.43 -7.14
N LEU A 74 10.41 27.20 -6.21
CA LEU A 74 10.98 28.51 -5.84
C LEU A 74 12.29 28.35 -5.05
N HIS A 75 12.36 27.34 -4.21
CA HIS A 75 13.55 27.01 -3.43
C HIS A 75 14.65 26.33 -4.26
N GLY A 76 14.29 25.71 -5.39
CA GLY A 76 15.20 24.92 -6.21
C GLY A 76 15.40 23.48 -5.71
N SER A 77 14.52 23.00 -4.84
CA SER A 77 14.63 21.68 -4.20
C SER A 77 13.83 20.61 -4.92
N GLN A 78 14.03 19.37 -4.51
CA GLN A 78 13.30 18.21 -5.01
C GLN A 78 11.91 18.11 -4.35
N TRP A 79 10.92 17.73 -5.15
CA TRP A 79 9.59 17.44 -4.67
C TRP A 79 9.12 16.08 -5.15
N TRP A 80 8.63 15.29 -4.23
CA TRP A 80 8.15 13.94 -4.49
C TRP A 80 6.72 13.76 -4.04
N HIS A 81 5.90 13.26 -4.94
CA HIS A 81 4.53 12.92 -4.64
C HIS A 81 4.43 11.41 -4.34
N PRO A 82 3.97 10.99 -3.16
CA PRO A 82 3.91 9.58 -2.78
C PRO A 82 2.98 8.75 -3.67
N ALA A 83 2.01 9.39 -4.32
CA ALA A 83 1.14 8.71 -5.27
C ALA A 83 1.90 8.11 -6.46
N MET A 84 3.14 8.51 -6.73
CA MET A 84 3.93 7.90 -7.81
C MET A 84 4.20 6.41 -7.55
N ILE A 85 4.48 6.02 -6.31
CA ILE A 85 4.72 4.62 -5.93
C ILE A 85 3.47 3.92 -5.37
N CYS A 86 2.36 4.61 -5.23
CA CYS A 86 1.07 4.12 -4.76
C CYS A 86 0.07 4.11 -5.93
N TRP A 87 -0.68 5.19 -6.11
CA TRP A 87 -1.63 5.35 -7.22
C TRP A 87 -0.98 5.38 -8.60
N GLY A 88 0.21 5.95 -8.74
CA GLY A 88 0.93 5.99 -10.00
C GLY A 88 1.22 4.58 -10.53
N LEU A 89 1.93 3.77 -9.76
CA LEU A 89 2.25 2.39 -10.15
C LEU A 89 1.05 1.45 -9.97
N GLY A 90 0.34 1.52 -8.85
CA GLY A 90 -0.82 0.68 -8.58
C GLY A 90 -1.98 0.97 -9.54
N GLY A 91 -2.32 2.24 -9.74
CA GLY A 91 -3.35 2.65 -10.68
C GLY A 91 -2.99 2.34 -12.14
N PHE A 92 -1.70 2.47 -12.51
CA PHE A 92 -1.22 2.03 -13.81
C PHE A 92 -1.37 0.51 -13.98
N GLY A 93 -0.93 -0.28 -13.00
CA GLY A 93 -1.06 -1.74 -13.02
C GLY A 93 -2.52 -2.19 -13.18
N LEU A 94 -3.42 -1.63 -12.38
CA LEU A 94 -4.86 -1.90 -12.48
C LEU A 94 -5.44 -1.43 -13.82
N GLY A 95 -4.99 -0.27 -14.33
CA GLY A 95 -5.45 0.29 -15.60
C GLY A 95 -5.13 -0.57 -16.81
N ILE A 96 -3.95 -1.22 -16.85
CA ILE A 96 -3.62 -2.16 -17.93
C ILE A 96 -4.35 -3.50 -17.81
N THR A 97 -4.81 -3.88 -16.64
CA THR A 97 -5.64 -5.09 -16.46
C THR A 97 -7.14 -4.83 -16.62
N GLY A 98 -7.53 -3.59 -16.88
CA GLY A 98 -8.87 -3.20 -17.32
C GLY A 98 -9.63 -2.32 -16.33
N VAL A 99 -9.83 -2.70 -15.08
CA VAL A 99 -10.72 -2.01 -14.14
C VAL A 99 -9.98 -1.58 -12.88
N LEU A 100 -10.12 -0.30 -12.53
CA LEU A 100 -9.43 0.29 -11.37
C LEU A 100 -10.11 -0.07 -10.05
N GLU A 101 -11.43 -0.06 -10.01
CA GLU A 101 -12.25 -0.40 -8.84
C GLU A 101 -13.48 -1.18 -9.29
N VAL A 102 -13.75 -2.31 -8.67
CA VAL A 102 -14.80 -3.24 -9.13
C VAL A 102 -15.94 -3.40 -8.14
N ASN A 103 -15.74 -3.13 -6.84
CA ASN A 103 -16.78 -3.32 -5.84
C ASN A 103 -16.71 -2.31 -4.70
N THR A 104 -17.78 -2.24 -3.92
CA THR A 104 -17.84 -1.49 -2.68
C THR A 104 -17.55 -2.38 -1.47
N LYS A 105 -17.32 -1.78 -0.30
CA LYS A 105 -17.17 -2.53 0.97
C LYS A 105 -18.47 -3.23 1.37
N GLU A 106 -19.58 -2.63 1.03
CA GLU A 106 -20.93 -3.18 1.22
C GLU A 106 -21.11 -4.43 0.39
N ASP A 107 -20.77 -4.40 -0.89
CA ASP A 107 -20.79 -5.54 -1.79
C ASP A 107 -19.87 -6.66 -1.31
N MET A 108 -18.61 -6.33 -0.98
CA MET A 108 -17.67 -7.28 -0.39
C MET A 108 -18.27 -7.98 0.83
N SER A 109 -18.91 -7.23 1.74
CA SER A 109 -19.47 -7.80 2.97
C SER A 109 -20.70 -8.67 2.72
N ALA A 110 -21.48 -8.38 1.67
CA ALA A 110 -22.71 -9.09 1.36
C ALA A 110 -22.47 -10.33 0.47
N ASN A 111 -21.53 -10.27 -0.45
CA ASN A 111 -21.44 -11.22 -1.56
C ASN A 111 -20.10 -11.97 -1.67
N ALA A 112 -18.98 -11.44 -1.15
CA ALA A 112 -17.70 -12.13 -1.28
C ALA A 112 -17.61 -13.36 -0.37
N ASP A 113 -17.28 -14.51 -0.92
CA ASP A 113 -17.03 -15.76 -0.18
C ASP A 113 -15.55 -15.92 0.19
N LEU A 114 -14.67 -15.29 -0.59
CA LEU A 114 -13.25 -15.18 -0.30
C LEU A 114 -12.81 -13.71 -0.32
N ILE A 115 -12.02 -13.31 0.68
CA ILE A 115 -11.43 -11.97 0.79
C ILE A 115 -9.94 -12.12 1.03
N ILE A 116 -9.13 -11.61 0.12
CA ILE A 116 -7.67 -11.58 0.24
C ILE A 116 -7.24 -10.16 0.63
N LEU A 117 -6.63 -10.02 1.79
CA LEU A 117 -6.02 -8.78 2.27
C LEU A 117 -4.52 -8.82 1.99
N TRP A 118 -4.12 -8.27 0.87
CA TRP A 118 -2.73 -8.28 0.43
C TRP A 118 -2.08 -6.92 0.72
N GLY A 119 -1.15 -6.88 1.68
CA GLY A 119 -0.51 -5.66 2.15
C GLY A 119 -1.49 -4.62 2.70
N ALA A 120 -2.66 -5.04 3.15
CA ALA A 120 -3.76 -4.16 3.52
C ALA A 120 -3.78 -3.86 5.03
N ASN A 121 -3.43 -2.64 5.41
CA ASN A 121 -3.50 -2.20 6.80
C ASN A 121 -4.91 -1.73 7.17
N ILE A 122 -5.73 -2.64 7.65
CA ILE A 122 -7.12 -2.33 8.06
C ILE A 122 -7.22 -1.39 9.28
N ALA A 123 -6.16 -1.28 10.09
CA ALA A 123 -6.13 -0.35 11.22
C ALA A 123 -6.18 1.11 10.78
N SER A 124 -5.60 1.44 9.62
CA SER A 124 -5.72 2.78 9.02
C SER A 124 -7.03 3.00 8.26
N GLN A 125 -7.84 1.96 8.10
CA GLN A 125 -9.14 1.99 7.45
C GLN A 125 -10.23 1.35 8.34
N PRO A 126 -10.59 1.94 9.48
CA PRO A 126 -11.45 1.31 10.49
C PRO A 126 -12.84 0.97 9.95
N ASN A 127 -13.33 1.70 8.95
CA ASN A 127 -14.58 1.37 8.27
C ASN A 127 -14.55 -0.01 7.59
N THR A 128 -13.41 -0.41 7.02
CA THR A 128 -13.25 -1.74 6.39
C THR A 128 -13.41 -2.87 7.41
N GLY A 129 -12.95 -2.67 8.64
CA GLY A 129 -13.00 -3.69 9.68
C GLY A 129 -14.41 -4.17 10.04
N ARG A 130 -15.42 -3.29 9.98
CA ARG A 130 -16.83 -3.68 10.22
C ARG A 130 -17.37 -4.57 9.09
N HIS A 131 -17.03 -4.26 7.85
CA HIS A 131 -17.43 -5.02 6.68
C HIS A 131 -16.78 -6.40 6.62
N LEU A 132 -15.50 -6.49 6.97
CA LEU A 132 -14.80 -7.79 7.13
C LEU A 132 -15.44 -8.65 8.21
N LYS A 133 -15.82 -8.04 9.35
CA LYS A 133 -16.54 -8.77 10.42
C LYS A 133 -17.89 -9.28 9.94
N ALA A 134 -18.63 -8.51 9.16
CA ALA A 134 -19.92 -8.91 8.59
C ALA A 134 -19.76 -10.04 7.58
N ALA A 135 -18.79 -9.95 6.66
CA ALA A 135 -18.46 -11.01 5.70
C ALA A 135 -18.10 -12.33 6.42
N LYS A 136 -17.20 -12.27 7.41
CA LYS A 136 -16.80 -13.44 8.19
C LYS A 136 -17.96 -14.08 8.94
N LYS A 137 -18.88 -13.26 9.50
CA LYS A 137 -20.10 -13.77 10.15
C LYS A 137 -21.02 -14.50 9.17
N ARG A 138 -21.02 -14.11 7.91
CA ARG A 138 -21.77 -14.78 6.83
C ARG A 138 -21.10 -16.10 6.37
N GLY A 139 -19.85 -16.31 6.73
CA GLY A 139 -19.07 -17.49 6.35
C GLY A 139 -17.95 -17.22 5.34
N ALA A 140 -17.73 -15.97 4.96
CA ALA A 140 -16.62 -15.62 4.08
C ALA A 140 -15.26 -15.99 4.70
N ARG A 141 -14.39 -16.54 3.88
CA ARG A 141 -13.01 -16.86 4.24
C ARG A 141 -12.13 -15.64 4.04
N ILE A 142 -11.24 -15.37 4.99
CA ILE A 142 -10.32 -14.25 4.94
C ILE A 142 -8.88 -14.77 4.93
N ILE A 143 -8.13 -14.40 3.92
CA ILE A 143 -6.69 -14.68 3.79
C ILE A 143 -5.94 -13.36 3.90
N THR A 144 -4.82 -13.34 4.63
CA THR A 144 -3.90 -12.22 4.65
C THR A 144 -2.55 -12.61 4.07
N ILE A 145 -2.01 -11.73 3.23
CA ILE A 145 -0.65 -11.78 2.71
C ILE A 145 0.02 -10.49 3.16
N ASP A 146 0.98 -10.57 4.07
CA ASP A 146 1.63 -9.39 4.67
C ASP A 146 3.06 -9.73 5.09
N ILE A 147 3.86 -8.71 5.35
CA ILE A 147 5.24 -8.84 5.83
C ILE A 147 5.32 -8.96 7.36
N ARG A 148 4.23 -8.70 8.07
CA ARG A 148 4.15 -8.68 9.54
C ARG A 148 2.78 -9.12 10.05
N ASP A 149 2.73 -9.47 11.31
CA ASP A 149 1.47 -9.64 12.01
C ASP A 149 0.80 -8.28 12.24
N SER A 150 -0.50 -8.21 11.99
CA SER A 150 -1.30 -7.01 12.06
C SER A 150 -2.72 -7.30 12.53
N GLU A 151 -3.55 -6.28 12.69
CA GLU A 151 -4.97 -6.46 13.01
C GLU A 151 -5.73 -7.23 11.91
N ALA A 152 -5.21 -7.23 10.69
CA ALA A 152 -5.75 -8.04 9.60
C ALA A 152 -5.47 -9.53 9.83
N THR A 153 -4.24 -9.88 10.22
CA THR A 153 -3.84 -11.28 10.46
C THR A 153 -4.60 -11.89 11.63
N ALA A 154 -4.88 -11.10 12.68
CA ALA A 154 -5.68 -11.54 13.82
C ALA A 154 -7.13 -11.92 13.47
N ARG A 155 -7.62 -11.51 12.30
CA ARG A 155 -8.98 -11.78 11.80
C ARG A 155 -9.04 -12.78 10.67
N ALA A 156 -7.88 -13.08 10.07
CA ALA A 156 -7.75 -14.00 8.96
C ALA A 156 -7.96 -15.46 9.39
N ASP A 157 -8.39 -16.27 8.46
CA ASP A 157 -8.45 -17.73 8.59
C ASP A 157 -7.10 -18.36 8.21
N GLN A 158 -6.35 -17.64 7.34
CA GLN A 158 -4.98 -18.00 6.97
C GLN A 158 -4.14 -16.73 6.83
N HIS A 159 -2.86 -16.84 7.17
CA HIS A 159 -1.88 -15.78 7.02
C HIS A 159 -0.61 -16.31 6.35
N TYR A 160 -0.21 -15.64 5.28
CA TYR A 160 1.03 -15.92 4.55
C TYR A 160 1.98 -14.73 4.77
N ARG A 161 3.04 -14.99 5.54
CA ARG A 161 4.04 -13.96 5.84
C ARG A 161 5.16 -14.03 4.82
N ILE A 162 5.27 -13.01 3.98
CA ILE A 162 6.28 -12.93 2.93
C ILE A 162 7.42 -11.98 3.29
N ALA A 163 8.56 -12.15 2.66
CA ALA A 163 9.66 -11.22 2.76
C ALA A 163 9.28 -9.86 2.11
N PRO A 164 9.71 -8.71 2.68
CA PRO A 164 9.42 -7.40 2.09
C PRO A 164 9.88 -7.29 0.62
N GLY A 165 9.01 -6.76 -0.25
CA GLY A 165 9.32 -6.53 -1.66
C GLY A 165 9.21 -7.77 -2.56
N THR A 166 8.62 -8.86 -2.08
CA THR A 166 8.51 -10.11 -2.84
C THR A 166 7.08 -10.43 -3.31
N ASP A 167 6.18 -9.46 -3.23
CA ASP A 167 4.78 -9.60 -3.64
C ASP A 167 4.64 -10.04 -5.10
N ALA A 168 5.41 -9.44 -5.99
CA ALA A 168 5.41 -9.79 -7.41
C ALA A 168 5.91 -11.23 -7.64
N ALA A 169 6.88 -11.69 -6.86
CA ALA A 169 7.39 -13.05 -6.95
C ALA A 169 6.33 -14.06 -6.52
N LEU A 170 5.58 -13.77 -5.45
CA LEU A 170 4.45 -14.60 -5.03
C LEU A 170 3.38 -14.65 -6.13
N ALA A 171 2.99 -13.49 -6.67
CA ALA A 171 1.99 -13.42 -7.72
C ALA A 171 2.38 -14.22 -8.97
N LEU A 172 3.64 -14.12 -9.42
CA LEU A 172 4.15 -14.88 -10.55
C LEU A 172 4.13 -16.40 -10.30
N ALA A 173 4.52 -16.83 -9.10
CA ALA A 173 4.48 -18.25 -8.75
C ALA A 173 3.03 -18.77 -8.64
N MET A 174 2.11 -17.97 -8.12
CA MET A 174 0.68 -18.32 -8.11
C MET A 174 0.12 -18.42 -9.54
N MET A 175 0.41 -17.44 -10.41
CA MET A 175 -0.01 -17.48 -11.83
C MET A 175 0.54 -18.72 -12.54
N HIS A 176 1.80 -19.12 -12.27
CA HIS A 176 2.37 -20.35 -12.80
C HIS A 176 1.49 -21.57 -12.46
N ILE A 177 1.10 -21.71 -11.20
CA ILE A 177 0.23 -22.80 -10.75
C ILE A 177 -1.16 -22.70 -11.42
N MET A 178 -1.80 -21.54 -11.35
CA MET A 178 -3.14 -21.33 -11.88
C MET A 178 -3.24 -21.70 -13.37
N VAL A 179 -2.23 -21.37 -14.15
CA VAL A 179 -2.22 -21.69 -15.58
C VAL A 179 -1.93 -23.17 -15.84
N ASN A 180 -0.97 -23.75 -15.13
CA ASN A 180 -0.60 -25.15 -15.34
C ASN A 180 -1.63 -26.14 -14.80
N ASP A 181 -2.35 -25.76 -13.74
CA ASP A 181 -3.42 -26.57 -13.14
C ASP A 181 -4.80 -26.28 -13.76
N HIS A 182 -4.84 -25.50 -14.86
CA HIS A 182 -6.07 -25.17 -15.60
C HIS A 182 -7.14 -24.45 -14.74
N LEU A 183 -6.72 -23.58 -13.81
CA LEU A 183 -7.60 -22.80 -12.94
C LEU A 183 -8.02 -21.45 -13.55
N THR A 184 -7.77 -21.26 -14.84
CA THR A 184 -8.08 -20.02 -15.57
C THR A 184 -9.40 -20.13 -16.34
N ASP A 185 -10.13 -19.03 -16.42
CA ASP A 185 -11.31 -18.90 -17.28
C ASP A 185 -10.86 -18.68 -18.74
N ASN A 186 -10.76 -19.76 -19.50
CA ASN A 186 -10.29 -19.73 -20.88
C ASN A 186 -11.26 -18.99 -21.81
N ASP A 187 -12.57 -19.01 -21.54
CA ASP A 187 -13.56 -18.33 -22.36
C ASP A 187 -13.45 -16.81 -22.16
N PHE A 188 -13.31 -16.37 -20.91
CA PHE A 188 -13.05 -14.96 -20.60
C PHE A 188 -11.73 -14.49 -21.22
N ILE A 189 -10.66 -15.28 -21.08
CA ILE A 189 -9.34 -14.96 -21.65
C ILE A 189 -9.43 -14.78 -23.16
N ALA A 190 -10.09 -15.70 -23.86
CA ALA A 190 -10.20 -15.66 -25.32
C ALA A 190 -11.02 -14.46 -25.82
N GLN A 191 -12.04 -14.04 -25.06
CA GLN A 191 -12.97 -13.01 -25.49
C GLN A 191 -12.58 -11.60 -25.04
N HIS A 192 -11.85 -11.47 -23.89
CA HIS A 192 -11.72 -10.20 -23.19
C HIS A 192 -10.28 -9.80 -22.87
N THR A 193 -9.28 -10.62 -23.21
CA THR A 193 -7.88 -10.31 -22.89
C THR A 193 -6.97 -10.32 -24.11
N LEU A 194 -5.86 -9.59 -24.01
CA LEU A 194 -4.79 -9.58 -24.99
C LEU A 194 -3.47 -9.99 -24.34
N GLY A 195 -2.65 -10.75 -25.07
CA GLY A 195 -1.29 -11.08 -24.64
C GLY A 195 -1.19 -12.26 -23.68
N PHE A 196 -2.26 -13.01 -23.44
CA PHE A 196 -2.24 -14.15 -22.51
C PHE A 196 -1.20 -15.21 -22.88
N GLU A 197 -1.00 -15.51 -24.17
CA GLU A 197 -0.02 -16.50 -24.61
C GLU A 197 1.41 -16.09 -24.27
N ALA A 198 1.72 -14.80 -24.40
CA ALA A 198 3.02 -14.27 -23.99
C ALA A 198 3.20 -14.34 -22.47
N LEU A 199 2.16 -14.03 -21.70
CA LEU A 199 2.16 -14.20 -20.25
C LEU A 199 2.35 -15.67 -19.86
N ARG A 200 1.59 -16.58 -20.49
CA ARG A 200 1.68 -18.03 -20.24
C ARG A 200 3.09 -18.56 -20.46
N ALA A 201 3.75 -18.14 -21.53
CA ALA A 201 5.14 -18.52 -21.81
C ALA A 201 6.11 -17.91 -20.78
N HIS A 202 5.89 -16.67 -20.39
CA HIS A 202 6.74 -15.95 -19.45
C HIS A 202 6.71 -16.55 -18.05
N ILE A 203 5.54 -16.87 -17.54
CA ILE A 203 5.37 -17.38 -16.16
C ILE A 203 5.93 -18.79 -15.95
N GLN A 204 6.26 -19.53 -17.01
CA GLN A 204 6.90 -20.85 -16.87
C GLN A 204 8.26 -20.78 -16.18
N GLN A 205 8.89 -19.63 -16.13
CA GLN A 205 10.16 -19.38 -15.46
C GLN A 205 10.03 -19.27 -13.93
N PHE A 206 8.81 -19.22 -13.40
CA PHE A 206 8.53 -18.90 -11.98
C PHE A 206 7.76 -20.03 -11.26
N PRO A 207 8.33 -21.25 -11.18
CA PRO A 207 7.66 -22.33 -10.49
C PRO A 207 7.55 -22.06 -8.96
N PRO A 208 6.72 -22.80 -8.22
CA PRO A 208 6.56 -22.64 -6.77
C PRO A 208 7.85 -22.65 -5.97
N GLU A 209 8.84 -23.44 -6.39
CA GLU A 209 10.15 -23.56 -5.76
C GLU A 209 10.95 -22.25 -5.90
N TRP A 210 10.87 -21.59 -7.06
CA TRP A 210 11.44 -20.28 -7.26
C TRP A 210 10.73 -19.23 -6.38
N GLY A 211 9.39 -19.26 -6.35
CA GLY A 211 8.60 -18.40 -5.47
C GLY A 211 8.97 -18.56 -3.99
N ALA A 212 9.19 -19.79 -3.55
CA ALA A 212 9.61 -20.09 -2.19
C ALA A 212 10.97 -19.46 -1.84
N GLN A 213 11.93 -19.54 -2.75
CA GLN A 213 13.26 -18.91 -2.57
C GLN A 213 13.18 -17.38 -2.43
N GLN A 214 12.23 -16.74 -3.11
CA GLN A 214 12.09 -15.29 -3.09
C GLN A 214 11.29 -14.81 -1.87
N THR A 215 10.19 -15.49 -1.56
CA THR A 215 9.18 -15.00 -0.61
C THR A 215 9.41 -15.40 0.84
N GLY A 216 10.20 -16.47 1.05
CA GLY A 216 10.37 -17.10 2.35
C GLY A 216 9.22 -18.04 2.74
N LEU A 217 8.19 -18.19 1.90
CA LEU A 217 7.19 -19.25 2.02
C LEU A 217 7.77 -20.58 1.53
N THR A 218 7.17 -21.68 1.93
CA THR A 218 7.45 -22.98 1.31
C THR A 218 6.72 -23.11 -0.03
N ALA A 219 7.26 -23.87 -0.97
CA ALA A 219 6.56 -24.15 -2.24
C ALA A 219 5.17 -24.76 -1.98
N LYS A 220 5.03 -25.60 -0.95
CA LYS A 220 3.75 -26.19 -0.55
C LYS A 220 2.71 -25.15 -0.11
N GLU A 221 3.13 -24.08 0.58
CA GLU A 221 2.23 -22.98 0.96
C GLU A 221 1.77 -22.22 -0.27
N ILE A 222 2.65 -21.96 -1.24
CA ILE A 222 2.30 -21.29 -2.50
C ILE A 222 1.32 -22.14 -3.32
N VAL A 223 1.58 -23.44 -3.45
CA VAL A 223 0.67 -24.39 -4.13
C VAL A 223 -0.69 -24.45 -3.46
N ARG A 224 -0.75 -24.32 -2.14
CA ARG A 224 -2.01 -24.30 -1.40
C ARG A 224 -2.78 -22.98 -1.57
N LEU A 225 -2.06 -21.85 -1.69
CA LEU A 225 -2.67 -20.53 -1.81
C LEU A 225 -3.25 -20.26 -3.21
N ALA A 226 -2.63 -20.78 -4.26
CA ALA A 226 -2.98 -20.42 -5.64
C ALA A 226 -4.40 -20.85 -6.08
N PRO A 227 -4.96 -22.00 -5.65
CA PRO A 227 -6.33 -22.42 -5.99
C PRO A 227 -7.41 -21.71 -5.16
N ASP A 228 -7.05 -21.05 -4.06
CA ASP A 228 -7.99 -20.29 -3.22
C ASP A 228 -8.51 -19.05 -3.95
#